data_cd709da42cf4d4312bd3d68eb1d291d4
#
_entry.id   cd709da42cf4d4312bd3d68eb1d291d4
#
_cell.length_a   1.000
_cell.length_b   1.000
_cell.length_c   1.000
_cell.angle_alpha   90.00
_cell.angle_beta   90.00
_cell.angle_gamma   90.00
#
_symmetry.space_group_name_H-M   'P 1'
#
loop_
_entity.id
_entity.type
_entity.pdbx_description
1 polymer ?
#
loop_
_entity_poly.entity_id
_entity_poly.type
_entity_poly.pdbx_seq_one_letter_code
_entity_poly.pdbx_strand_id
1 'polypeptide(L)'
;MSLFARSVSTLLVLILLLPTLNNTMAEKALIGVTNNLGSRNLTVSCKIDNHPHLLGPTDYYEWKFSPEYNDEFGTEPLFSNCSFQWEGAHHSFDLYVLVRDGDCNNCSWHIKLDAACRYTGNLRFACYQWKT
;
A
#
# COMPACT_ATOMS: atom_id res chain seq x y z
N MET A 1 -51.00 -6.97 -15.94
CA MET A 1 -50.56 -6.12 -14.84
C MET A 1 -49.46 -6.70 -14.00
N SER A 2 -49.59 -7.97 -13.56
CA SER A 2 -48.56 -8.61 -12.74
C SER A 2 -47.23 -8.79 -13.46
N LEU A 3 -47.23 -9.03 -14.76
CA LEU A 3 -45.99 -9.14 -15.55
C LEU A 3 -45.22 -7.84 -15.62
N PHE A 4 -45.93 -6.74 -15.72
CA PHE A 4 -45.29 -5.41 -15.75
C PHE A 4 -44.64 -5.09 -14.41
N ALA A 5 -45.29 -5.39 -13.29
CA ALA A 5 -44.73 -5.15 -11.97
C ALA A 5 -43.48 -6.01 -11.73
N ARG A 6 -43.45 -7.23 -12.20
CA ARG A 6 -42.28 -8.11 -12.09
C ARG A 6 -41.09 -7.54 -12.88
N SER A 7 -41.33 -7.02 -14.08
CA SER A 7 -40.28 -6.46 -14.91
C SER A 7 -39.62 -5.24 -14.24
N VAL A 8 -40.43 -4.36 -13.65
CA VAL A 8 -39.92 -3.20 -12.95
C VAL A 8 -39.09 -3.59 -11.73
N SER A 9 -39.55 -4.58 -10.97
CA SER A 9 -38.83 -5.06 -9.80
C SER A 9 -37.46 -5.64 -10.16
N THR A 10 -37.38 -6.39 -11.24
CA THR A 10 -36.11 -6.98 -11.71
C THR A 10 -35.12 -5.87 -12.12
N LEU A 11 -35.58 -4.85 -12.80
CA LEU A 11 -34.75 -3.72 -13.19
C LEU A 11 -34.17 -2.97 -11.98
N LEU A 12 -34.98 -2.76 -10.95
CA LEU A 12 -34.52 -2.11 -9.73
C LEU A 12 -33.41 -2.90 -9.03
N VAL A 13 -33.54 -4.22 -8.97
CA VAL A 13 -32.52 -5.08 -8.37
C VAL A 13 -31.19 -4.97 -9.14
N LEU A 14 -31.22 -4.99 -10.46
CA LEU A 14 -30.02 -4.84 -11.28
C LEU A 14 -29.34 -3.49 -11.08
N ILE A 15 -30.11 -2.42 -11.01
CA ILE A 15 -29.56 -1.08 -10.79
C ILE A 15 -28.88 -0.97 -9.44
N LEU A 16 -29.44 -1.58 -8.40
CA LEU A 16 -28.86 -1.57 -7.06
C LEU A 16 -27.56 -2.37 -6.97
N LEU A 17 -27.41 -3.43 -7.76
CA LEU A 17 -26.22 -4.26 -7.75
C LEU A 17 -25.02 -3.58 -8.44
N LEU A 18 -25.27 -2.80 -9.48
CA LEU A 18 -24.18 -2.17 -10.22
C LEU A 18 -23.28 -1.25 -9.40
N PRO A 19 -23.82 -0.35 -8.55
CA PRO A 19 -22.95 0.48 -7.70
C PRO A 19 -22.11 -0.35 -6.72
N THR A 20 -22.64 -1.43 -6.21
CA THR A 20 -21.93 -2.31 -5.29
C THR A 20 -20.74 -2.95 -5.97
N LEU A 21 -20.90 -3.43 -7.21
CA LEU A 21 -19.82 -4.01 -7.98
C LEU A 21 -18.74 -2.98 -8.29
N ASN A 22 -19.12 -1.78 -8.65
CA ASN A 22 -18.17 -0.71 -8.93
C ASN A 22 -17.35 -0.34 -7.70
N ASN A 23 -17.97 -0.28 -6.53
CA ASN A 23 -17.27 0.00 -5.28
C ASN A 23 -16.27 -1.10 -4.94
N THR A 24 -16.60 -2.34 -5.20
CA THR A 24 -15.71 -3.47 -4.97
C THR A 24 -14.48 -3.40 -5.88
N MET A 25 -14.66 -2.95 -7.13
CA MET A 25 -13.57 -2.85 -8.09
C MET A 25 -12.65 -1.65 -7.84
N ALA A 26 -13.11 -0.64 -7.10
CA ALA A 26 -12.33 0.54 -6.77
C ALA A 26 -11.63 0.43 -5.42
N GLU A 27 -11.29 -0.78 -5.00
CA GLU A 27 -10.66 -1.02 -3.72
C GLU A 27 -9.29 -0.37 -3.64
N LYS A 28 -9.01 0.28 -2.52
CA LYS A 28 -7.74 0.94 -2.27
C LYS A 28 -6.85 0.08 -1.39
N ALA A 29 -5.55 0.20 -1.62
CA ALA A 29 -4.55 -0.46 -0.80
C ALA A 29 -3.88 0.57 0.11
N LEU A 30 -3.30 0.07 1.20
CA LEU A 30 -2.57 0.87 2.17
C LEU A 30 -1.11 0.43 2.17
N ILE A 31 -0.20 1.41 2.15
CA ILE A 31 1.22 1.17 2.35
C ILE A 31 1.62 1.86 3.64
N GLY A 32 2.06 1.09 4.61
CA GLY A 32 2.47 1.62 5.90
C GLY A 32 3.96 1.40 6.16
N VAL A 33 4.55 2.32 6.89
CA VAL A 33 5.96 2.27 7.29
C VAL A 33 6.06 2.51 8.78
N THR A 34 6.71 1.60 9.49
CA THR A 34 6.99 1.72 10.91
C THR A 34 8.49 1.85 11.12
N ASN A 35 8.89 2.82 11.94
CA ASN A 35 10.29 2.99 12.30
C ASN A 35 10.69 1.98 13.39
N ASN A 36 11.44 0.96 13.00
CA ASN A 36 11.99 -0.06 13.90
C ASN A 36 13.51 0.04 14.01
N LEU A 37 14.04 1.26 14.04
CA LEU A 37 15.48 1.53 14.13
C LEU A 37 15.98 1.70 15.57
N GLY A 38 15.22 1.28 16.55
CA GLY A 38 15.56 1.49 17.95
C GLY A 38 15.28 2.94 18.36
N SER A 39 16.27 3.63 18.89
CA SER A 39 16.10 5.01 19.35
C SER A 39 16.32 6.07 18.27
N ARG A 40 16.52 5.66 17.02
CA ARG A 40 16.83 6.57 15.90
C ARG A 40 15.57 7.11 15.26
N ASN A 41 15.65 8.33 14.76
CA ASN A 41 14.64 8.90 13.89
C ASN A 41 14.84 8.38 12.46
N LEU A 42 13.73 8.23 11.73
CA LEU A 42 13.72 7.80 10.34
C LEU A 42 13.07 8.87 9.49
N THR A 43 13.70 9.25 8.40
CA THR A 43 13.06 10.08 7.38
C THR A 43 12.76 9.20 6.18
N VAL A 44 11.49 9.12 5.78
CA VAL A 44 11.06 8.35 4.63
C VAL A 44 10.43 9.28 3.61
N SER A 45 10.77 9.08 2.32
CA SER A 45 10.24 9.89 1.24
C SER A 45 9.97 9.01 0.03
N CYS A 46 8.77 9.15 -0.53
CA CYS A 46 8.34 8.46 -1.75
C CYS A 46 7.76 9.48 -2.72
N LYS A 47 7.70 9.10 -4.00
CA LYS A 47 7.20 10.00 -5.05
C LYS A 47 5.71 10.26 -4.96
N ILE A 48 4.95 9.42 -4.26
CA ILE A 48 3.50 9.54 -4.19
C ILE A 48 3.05 10.93 -3.72
N ASP A 49 3.72 11.48 -2.73
CA ASP A 49 3.43 12.83 -2.24
C ASP A 49 4.65 13.74 -2.34
N ASN A 50 5.80 13.19 -2.72
CA ASN A 50 7.07 13.91 -2.90
C ASN A 50 7.42 14.77 -1.69
N HIS A 51 7.17 14.25 -0.49
CA HIS A 51 7.30 14.96 0.77
C HIS A 51 7.97 14.06 1.79
N PRO A 52 9.06 14.52 2.45
CA PRO A 52 9.71 13.71 3.49
C PRO A 52 8.85 13.64 4.75
N HIS A 53 8.79 12.45 5.33
CA HIS A 53 8.08 12.19 6.58
C HIS A 53 9.06 11.79 7.65
N LEU A 54 9.10 12.53 8.75
CA LEU A 54 9.97 12.25 9.86
C LEU A 54 9.23 11.38 10.87
N LEU A 55 9.78 10.20 11.14
CA LEU A 55 9.21 9.23 12.07
C LEU A 55 10.16 9.04 13.25
N GLY A 56 9.70 9.35 14.45
CA GLY A 56 10.41 9.01 15.67
C GLY A 56 10.39 7.51 15.92
N PRO A 57 11.05 7.05 17.00
CA PRO A 57 11.06 5.63 17.35
C PRO A 57 9.65 5.07 17.46
N THR A 58 9.40 3.95 16.79
CA THR A 58 8.12 3.23 16.73
C THR A 58 6.97 3.99 16.04
N ASP A 59 7.21 5.17 15.50
CA ASP A 59 6.20 5.91 14.75
C ASP A 59 5.85 5.21 13.44
N TYR A 60 4.64 5.51 12.95
CA TYR A 60 4.04 4.87 11.79
C TYR A 60 3.48 5.93 10.86
N TYR A 61 3.65 5.74 9.54
CA TYR A 61 3.05 6.58 8.51
C TYR A 61 2.43 5.70 7.43
N GLU A 62 1.30 6.14 6.87
CA GLU A 62 0.52 5.32 5.95
C GLU A 62 0.04 6.14 4.76
N TRP A 63 0.19 5.57 3.56
CA TRP A 63 -0.37 6.12 2.33
C TRP A 63 -1.51 5.24 1.86
N LYS A 64 -2.54 5.87 1.29
CA LYS A 64 -3.61 5.19 0.57
C LYS A 64 -3.39 5.37 -0.92
N PHE A 65 -3.54 4.29 -1.69
CA PHE A 65 -3.37 4.37 -3.12
C PHE A 65 -4.24 3.34 -3.81
N SER A 66 -4.44 3.51 -5.14
CA SER A 66 -5.18 2.57 -5.96
C SER A 66 -4.20 1.80 -6.84
N PRO A 67 -4.01 0.50 -6.63
CA PRO A 67 -3.06 -0.28 -7.43
C PRO A 67 -3.38 -0.32 -8.92
N GLU A 68 -4.62 -0.06 -9.29
CA GLU A 68 -5.09 -0.12 -10.67
C GLU A 68 -4.36 0.82 -11.61
N TYR A 69 -3.88 1.95 -11.09
CA TYR A 69 -3.21 2.94 -11.91
C TYR A 69 -1.84 2.52 -12.40
N ASN A 70 -1.31 1.43 -11.88
CA ASN A 70 0.09 1.08 -12.10
C ASN A 70 0.27 -0.28 -12.76
N ASP A 71 -0.82 -0.94 -13.08
CA ASP A 71 -0.79 -2.28 -13.68
C ASP A 71 -0.13 -2.31 -15.05
N GLU A 72 -0.25 -1.24 -15.83
CA GLU A 72 0.30 -1.15 -17.17
C GLU A 72 1.81 -1.30 -17.19
N PHE A 73 2.48 -0.87 -16.13
CA PHE A 73 3.93 -0.81 -16.08
C PHE A 73 4.56 -1.88 -15.19
N GLY A 74 3.76 -2.69 -14.52
CA GLY A 74 4.24 -3.77 -13.66
C GLY A 74 4.92 -3.34 -12.38
N THR A 75 5.25 -2.07 -12.25
CA THR A 75 5.82 -1.48 -11.04
C THR A 75 5.07 -0.22 -10.69
N GLU A 76 5.07 0.11 -9.40
CA GLU A 76 4.44 1.31 -8.89
C GLU A 76 5.48 2.43 -8.81
N PRO A 77 5.52 3.35 -9.80
CA PRO A 77 6.53 4.41 -9.77
C PRO A 77 6.42 5.33 -8.56
N LEU A 78 5.22 5.46 -7.97
CA LEU A 78 5.03 6.29 -6.79
C LEU A 78 5.72 5.73 -5.56
N PHE A 79 5.94 4.42 -5.51
CA PHE A 79 6.59 3.74 -4.40
C PHE A 79 7.92 3.11 -4.80
N SER A 80 8.41 3.40 -6.00
CA SER A 80 9.74 2.97 -6.45
C SER A 80 10.81 3.90 -5.90
N ASN A 81 11.95 3.34 -5.52
CA ASN A 81 13.09 4.09 -5.03
C ASN A 81 12.73 5.07 -3.92
N CYS A 82 11.87 4.64 -3.00
CA CYS A 82 11.64 5.42 -1.79
C CYS A 82 12.93 5.56 -1.02
N SER A 83 13.13 6.69 -0.40
CA SER A 83 14.33 7.04 0.34
C SER A 83 14.12 6.81 1.82
N PHE A 84 15.07 6.15 2.46
CA PHE A 84 15.07 5.86 3.90
C PHE A 84 16.37 6.37 4.49
N GLN A 85 16.28 7.32 5.41
CA GLN A 85 17.44 8.03 5.91
C GLN A 85 17.41 8.12 7.43
N TRP A 86 18.53 7.82 8.06
CA TRP A 86 18.76 8.05 9.47
C TRP A 86 20.21 8.41 9.66
N GLU A 87 20.58 8.75 10.88
CA GLU A 87 21.95 9.19 11.15
C GLU A 87 22.96 8.12 10.73
N GLY A 88 23.84 8.48 9.81
CA GLY A 88 24.89 7.58 9.32
C GLY A 88 24.46 6.64 8.20
N ALA A 89 23.22 6.73 7.70
CA ALA A 89 22.75 5.81 6.66
C ALA A 89 21.75 6.46 5.72
N HIS A 90 21.80 6.02 4.46
CA HIS A 90 20.85 6.39 3.44
C HIS A 90 20.64 5.18 2.53
N HIS A 91 19.38 4.74 2.42
CA HIS A 91 19.03 3.58 1.62
C HIS A 91 17.85 3.87 0.72
N SER A 92 17.73 3.10 -0.35
CA SER A 92 16.53 3.11 -1.20
C SER A 92 15.89 1.75 -1.25
N PHE A 93 14.58 1.74 -1.45
CA PHE A 93 13.79 0.52 -1.51
C PHE A 93 12.46 0.79 -2.20
N ASP A 94 11.95 -0.22 -2.90
CA ASP A 94 10.63 -0.15 -3.53
C ASP A 94 9.58 -0.66 -2.54
N LEU A 95 8.77 0.25 -2.01
CA LEU A 95 7.74 -0.13 -1.03
C LEU A 95 6.56 -0.87 -1.63
N TYR A 96 6.35 -0.76 -2.94
CA TYR A 96 5.33 -1.54 -3.61
C TYR A 96 5.79 -1.96 -4.99
N VAL A 97 5.77 -3.26 -5.23
CA VAL A 97 6.00 -3.88 -6.55
C VAL A 97 4.89 -4.88 -6.75
N LEU A 98 4.13 -4.75 -7.83
CA LEU A 98 2.93 -5.55 -8.05
C LEU A 98 3.18 -7.06 -7.96
N VAL A 99 4.27 -7.54 -8.56
CA VAL A 99 4.61 -8.97 -8.54
C VAL A 99 4.88 -9.48 -7.13
N ARG A 100 5.52 -8.68 -6.28
CA ARG A 100 5.85 -9.05 -4.91
C ARG A 100 4.69 -8.81 -3.94
N ASP A 101 3.99 -7.68 -4.10
CA ASP A 101 3.08 -7.14 -3.10
C ASP A 101 1.61 -7.09 -3.53
N GLY A 102 1.29 -7.57 -4.72
CA GLY A 102 -0.06 -7.46 -5.28
C GLY A 102 -1.14 -8.19 -4.47
N ASP A 103 -0.74 -9.09 -3.59
CA ASP A 103 -1.64 -9.84 -2.72
C ASP A 103 -1.93 -9.15 -1.39
N CYS A 104 -1.24 -8.07 -1.06
CA CYS A 104 -1.50 -7.35 0.19
C CYS A 104 -2.39 -6.13 -0.06
N ASN A 105 -3.47 -6.00 0.71
CA ASN A 105 -4.30 -4.80 0.73
C ASN A 105 -3.82 -3.81 1.77
N ASN A 106 -3.11 -4.29 2.76
CA ASN A 106 -2.47 -3.49 3.80
C ASN A 106 -1.03 -3.96 3.89
N CYS A 107 -0.16 -3.27 3.18
CA CYS A 107 1.25 -3.62 3.11
C CYS A 107 2.00 -2.86 4.19
N SER A 108 2.25 -3.52 5.31
CA SER A 108 2.89 -2.92 6.49
C SER A 108 4.37 -3.26 6.51
N TRP A 109 5.19 -2.24 6.34
CA TRP A 109 6.64 -2.37 6.31
C TRP A 109 7.26 -1.91 7.63
N HIS A 110 8.19 -2.70 8.15
CA HIS A 110 8.97 -2.37 9.33
C HIS A 110 10.41 -2.12 8.89
N ILE A 111 10.90 -0.92 9.17
CA ILE A 111 12.22 -0.50 8.73
C ILE A 111 13.22 -0.78 9.84
N LYS A 112 14.15 -1.68 9.55
CA LYS A 112 15.19 -2.10 10.48
C LYS A 112 16.55 -1.68 9.95
N LEU A 113 17.57 -1.79 10.79
CA LEU A 113 18.92 -1.34 10.41
C LEU A 113 19.44 -2.02 9.15
N ASP A 114 19.14 -3.29 8.97
CA ASP A 114 19.68 -4.13 7.91
C ASP A 114 18.69 -4.52 6.83
N ALA A 115 17.42 -4.19 6.98
CA ALA A 115 16.39 -4.68 6.04
C ALA A 115 15.09 -3.91 6.14
N ALA A 116 14.30 -3.97 5.08
CA ALA A 116 12.89 -3.62 5.09
C ALA A 116 12.09 -4.92 5.21
N CYS A 117 11.23 -5.03 6.20
CA CYS A 117 10.50 -6.26 6.49
C CYS A 117 9.00 -6.02 6.41
N ARG A 118 8.31 -6.76 5.54
CA ARG A 118 6.86 -6.67 5.40
C ARG A 118 6.16 -7.71 6.28
N TYR A 119 5.17 -7.26 7.03
CA TYR A 119 4.36 -8.15 7.84
C TYR A 119 3.47 -9.01 6.94
N THR A 120 3.52 -10.33 7.11
CA THR A 120 2.78 -11.28 6.28
C THR A 120 1.66 -12.00 7.01
N GLY A 121 1.41 -11.65 8.28
CA GLY A 121 0.40 -12.29 9.12
C GLY A 121 1.00 -13.33 10.05
N ASN A 122 0.27 -13.67 11.11
CA ASN A 122 0.68 -14.68 12.09
C ASN A 122 2.06 -14.40 12.70
N LEU A 123 2.35 -13.14 13.00
CA LEU A 123 3.62 -12.69 13.57
C LEU A 123 4.84 -13.03 12.70
N ARG A 124 4.64 -13.13 11.39
CA ARG A 124 5.70 -13.41 10.43
C ARG A 124 6.01 -12.19 9.60
N PHE A 125 7.26 -12.11 9.13
CA PHE A 125 7.75 -11.03 8.29
C PHE A 125 8.54 -11.60 7.13
N ALA A 126 8.39 -10.97 5.96
CA ALA A 126 9.26 -11.20 4.82
C ALA A 126 10.23 -10.04 4.74
N CYS A 127 11.51 -10.31 4.91
CA CYS A 127 12.56 -9.28 4.94
C CYS A 127 13.33 -9.24 3.64
N TYR A 128 13.63 -8.04 3.18
CA TYR A 128 14.32 -7.79 1.92
C TYR A 128 15.49 -6.84 2.15
N GLN A 129 16.58 -7.10 1.45
CA GLN A 129 17.75 -6.25 1.53
C GLN A 129 17.48 -4.90 0.87
N TRP A 130 18.19 -3.89 1.34
CA TRP A 130 18.15 -2.58 0.73
C TRP A 130 18.58 -2.63 -0.73
N LYS A 131 17.97 -1.79 -1.55
CA LYS A 131 18.29 -1.71 -2.96
C LYS A 131 19.65 -1.04 -3.19
N THR A 132 19.96 -0.05 -2.34
CA THR A 132 21.26 0.64 -2.37
C THR A 132 21.81 0.97 -0.98
#